data_c0be75d4eaa924b16c1cb3ca047e943b
#
_entry.id   c0be75d4eaa924b16c1cb3ca047e943b
#
_cell.length_a   1.000
_cell.length_b   1.000
_cell.length_c   1.000
_cell.angle_alpha   90.00
_cell.angle_beta   90.00
_cell.angle_gamma   90.00
#
_symmetry.space_group_name_H-M   'P 1'
#
loop_
_entity.id
_entity.type
_entity.pdbx_description
1 polymer ?
#
loop_
_entity_poly.entity_id
_entity_poly.type
_entity_poly.pdbx_seq_one_letter_code
_entity_poly.pdbx_strand_id
1 'polypeptide(L)'
;GSACDSPPWYYQHMALPPAVNETLAARIRNAVSVPVIVAGRLGTPERIREILDEGNADTVALGRPLLADPDLPRKMREGRDDEIMACGSCLQGCLAKVKAGGPIGCIINPEIGHEDEAATPSPAAAERWVVVGGGPAGMQAALSARRAGHRVTLFEKSEALGGQFTLAPLTR
;
A
#
# COMPACT_ATOMS: atom_id res chain seq x y z
N GLY A 1 -8.55 7.04 -23.18
CA GLY A 1 -9.96 7.13 -22.87
C GLY A 1 -10.24 8.15 -21.79
N SER A 2 -11.40 8.81 -21.80
CA SER A 2 -11.78 9.71 -20.70
C SER A 2 -12.27 8.90 -19.49
N ALA A 3 -12.21 9.52 -18.30
CA ALA A 3 -12.78 8.93 -17.09
C ALA A 3 -14.29 8.63 -17.22
N CYS A 4 -14.97 9.32 -18.11
CA CYS A 4 -16.40 9.12 -18.39
C CYS A 4 -16.67 7.89 -19.25
N ASP A 5 -15.79 7.63 -20.24
CA ASP A 5 -16.00 6.54 -21.22
C ASP A 5 -15.46 5.21 -20.73
N SER A 6 -14.48 5.21 -19.82
CA SER A 6 -13.79 4.00 -19.36
C SER A 6 -13.49 4.03 -17.85
N PRO A 7 -14.49 4.25 -16.97
CA PRO A 7 -14.23 4.41 -15.53
C PRO A 7 -13.45 3.28 -14.87
N PRO A 8 -13.71 1.97 -15.17
CA PRO A 8 -12.95 0.89 -14.56
C PRO A 8 -11.47 0.90 -14.94
N TRP A 9 -11.14 1.27 -16.17
CA TRP A 9 -9.76 1.34 -16.65
C TRP A 9 -9.03 2.60 -16.18
N TYR A 10 -9.77 3.68 -15.96
CA TYR A 10 -9.20 4.92 -15.46
C TYR A 10 -8.88 4.83 -13.95
N TYR A 11 -9.81 4.29 -13.16
CA TYR A 11 -9.64 4.05 -11.73
C TYR A 11 -9.47 2.56 -11.45
N GLN A 12 -8.38 2.00 -11.90
CA GLN A 12 -8.11 0.56 -11.85
C GLN A 12 -8.26 0.01 -10.41
N HIS A 13 -9.29 -0.78 -10.21
CA HIS A 13 -9.63 -1.41 -8.92
C HIS A 13 -9.14 -2.88 -8.87
N MET A 14 -9.32 -3.51 -7.69
CA MET A 14 -8.80 -4.85 -7.43
C MET A 14 -9.32 -5.97 -8.34
N ALA A 15 -10.48 -5.80 -8.98
CA ALA A 15 -11.03 -6.79 -9.90
C ALA A 15 -10.39 -6.75 -11.31
N LEU A 16 -9.61 -5.72 -11.63
CA LEU A 16 -8.80 -5.70 -12.86
C LEU A 16 -7.46 -6.43 -12.61
N PRO A 17 -6.82 -6.98 -13.64
CA PRO A 17 -5.49 -7.58 -13.50
C PRO A 17 -4.45 -6.54 -13.07
N PRO A 18 -3.37 -6.92 -12.36
CA PRO A 18 -2.25 -6.03 -12.11
C PRO A 18 -1.57 -5.63 -13.42
N ALA A 19 -0.88 -4.48 -13.40
CA ALA A 19 -0.11 -3.97 -14.53
C ALA A 19 -0.89 -3.87 -15.85
N VAL A 20 -2.17 -3.56 -15.77
CA VAL A 20 -3.12 -3.58 -16.92
C VAL A 20 -2.68 -2.77 -18.14
N ASN A 21 -1.83 -1.77 -17.97
CA ASN A 21 -1.34 -0.91 -19.05
C ASN A 21 0.00 -1.37 -19.63
N GLU A 22 0.59 -2.43 -19.12
CA GLU A 22 1.95 -2.87 -19.51
C GLU A 22 2.07 -3.20 -20.99
N THR A 23 1.17 -4.02 -21.52
CA THR A 23 1.20 -4.40 -22.96
C THR A 23 1.14 -3.17 -23.88
N LEU A 24 0.33 -2.16 -23.49
CA LEU A 24 0.24 -0.92 -24.25
C LEU A 24 1.51 -0.10 -24.12
N ALA A 25 2.10 -0.03 -22.93
CA ALA A 25 3.35 0.66 -22.68
C ALA A 25 4.50 0.04 -23.49
N ALA A 26 4.60 -1.28 -23.50
CA ALA A 26 5.61 -2.01 -24.30
C ALA A 26 5.47 -1.73 -25.81
N ARG A 27 4.24 -1.71 -26.33
CA ARG A 27 3.99 -1.35 -27.73
C ARG A 27 4.41 0.09 -28.05
N ILE A 28 4.13 1.03 -27.17
CA ILE A 28 4.53 2.44 -27.32
C ILE A 28 6.05 2.53 -27.27
N ARG A 29 6.69 1.90 -26.27
CA ARG A 29 8.14 1.91 -26.11
C ARG A 29 8.88 1.41 -27.35
N ASN A 30 8.37 0.36 -28.00
CA ASN A 30 8.93 -0.16 -29.23
C ASN A 30 8.74 0.76 -30.46
N ALA A 31 7.87 1.76 -30.36
CA ALA A 31 7.56 2.66 -31.47
C ALA A 31 8.17 4.06 -31.31
N VAL A 32 8.74 4.39 -30.14
CA VAL A 32 9.29 5.71 -29.86
C VAL A 32 10.74 5.64 -29.37
N SER A 33 11.47 6.77 -29.49
CA SER A 33 12.84 6.89 -29.01
C SER A 33 12.97 7.64 -27.69
N VAL A 34 11.84 8.04 -27.10
CA VAL A 34 11.79 8.73 -25.81
C VAL A 34 11.46 7.75 -24.70
N PRO A 35 11.87 8.01 -23.45
CA PRO A 35 11.52 7.14 -22.31
C PRO A 35 10.02 7.00 -22.12
N VAL A 36 9.55 5.80 -21.82
CA VAL A 36 8.15 5.48 -21.56
C VAL A 36 7.95 5.12 -20.11
N ILE A 37 7.00 5.79 -19.48
CA ILE A 37 6.60 5.57 -18.08
C ILE A 37 5.28 4.79 -18.08
N VAL A 38 5.24 3.65 -17.39
CA VAL A 38 4.00 2.90 -17.20
C VAL A 38 3.40 3.12 -15.82
N ALA A 39 2.08 3.26 -15.76
CA ALA A 39 1.30 3.36 -14.55
C ALA A 39 0.10 2.41 -14.60
N GLY A 40 -0.37 1.97 -13.43
CA GLY A 40 -1.63 1.23 -13.32
C GLY A 40 -1.49 -0.10 -12.60
N ARG A 41 -2.01 -0.18 -11.38
CA ARG A 41 -1.99 -1.37 -10.52
C ARG A 41 -0.60 -2.03 -10.38
N LEU A 42 0.43 -1.21 -10.22
CA LEU A 42 1.79 -1.62 -9.93
C LEU A 42 1.98 -1.59 -8.40
N GLY A 43 1.45 -2.60 -7.71
CA GLY A 43 1.37 -2.62 -6.25
C GLY A 43 2.42 -3.50 -5.57
N THR A 44 3.07 -4.40 -6.31
CA THR A 44 4.05 -5.34 -5.75
C THR A 44 5.44 -5.15 -6.34
N PRO A 45 6.49 -5.32 -5.53
CA PRO A 45 7.89 -5.19 -5.98
C PRO A 45 8.25 -6.10 -7.14
N GLU A 46 7.79 -7.34 -7.09
CA GLU A 46 8.07 -8.35 -8.12
C GLU A 46 7.58 -7.86 -9.47
N ARG A 47 6.32 -7.40 -9.53
CA ARG A 47 5.73 -6.94 -10.78
C ARG A 47 6.40 -5.69 -11.33
N ILE A 48 6.85 -4.80 -10.46
CA ILE A 48 7.61 -3.61 -10.87
C ILE A 48 8.94 -4.04 -11.51
N ARG A 49 9.67 -4.97 -10.87
CA ARG A 49 10.95 -5.47 -11.42
C ARG A 49 10.76 -6.18 -12.76
N GLU A 50 9.79 -7.09 -12.85
CA GLU A 50 9.48 -7.81 -14.10
C GLU A 50 9.32 -6.84 -15.29
N ILE A 51 8.49 -5.80 -15.14
CA ILE A 51 8.24 -4.81 -16.19
C ILE A 51 9.52 -4.10 -16.65
N LEU A 52 10.38 -3.74 -15.69
CA LEU A 52 11.63 -3.03 -15.98
C LEU A 52 12.68 -3.97 -16.57
N ASP A 53 12.82 -5.17 -16.05
CA ASP A 53 13.80 -6.18 -16.50
C ASP A 53 13.46 -6.72 -17.90
N GLU A 54 12.17 -6.91 -18.19
CA GLU A 54 11.68 -7.28 -19.53
C GLU A 54 11.76 -6.13 -20.53
N GLY A 55 12.03 -4.91 -20.07
CA GLY A 55 12.09 -3.73 -20.91
C GLY A 55 10.74 -3.30 -21.49
N ASN A 56 9.64 -3.62 -20.81
CA ASN A 56 8.29 -3.23 -21.21
C ASN A 56 7.99 -1.74 -20.96
N ALA A 57 8.79 -1.12 -20.09
CA ALA A 57 8.83 0.33 -19.89
C ALA A 57 10.23 0.74 -19.39
N ASP A 58 10.55 2.03 -19.48
CA ASP A 58 11.83 2.56 -18.98
C ASP A 58 11.75 2.92 -17.48
N THR A 59 10.55 3.22 -17.00
CA THR A 59 10.29 3.48 -15.58
C THR A 59 8.80 3.28 -15.25
N VAL A 60 8.48 3.32 -13.95
CA VAL A 60 7.11 3.15 -13.45
C VAL A 60 6.63 4.38 -12.70
N ALA A 61 5.34 4.69 -12.78
CA ALA A 61 4.70 5.72 -11.97
C ALA A 61 3.83 5.06 -10.89
N LEU A 62 4.15 5.35 -9.64
CA LEU A 62 3.52 4.77 -8.46
C LEU A 62 2.71 5.84 -7.71
N GLY A 63 1.39 5.89 -7.92
CA GLY A 63 0.50 6.78 -7.15
C GLY A 63 0.03 6.09 -5.87
N ARG A 64 -1.03 5.29 -5.96
CA ARG A 64 -1.63 4.60 -4.80
C ARG A 64 -0.67 3.68 -4.01
N PRO A 65 0.30 3.01 -4.64
CA PRO A 65 1.31 2.27 -3.88
C PRO A 65 2.09 3.15 -2.90
N LEU A 66 2.42 4.39 -3.27
CA LEU A 66 3.10 5.34 -2.38
C LEU A 66 2.18 5.95 -1.31
N LEU A 67 0.85 5.91 -1.50
CA LEU A 67 -0.09 6.22 -0.43
C LEU A 67 -0.14 5.09 0.60
N ALA A 68 -0.02 3.84 0.16
CA ALA A 68 0.01 2.69 1.06
C ALA A 68 1.37 2.56 1.78
N ASP A 69 2.46 2.78 1.06
CA ASP A 69 3.83 2.73 1.59
C ASP A 69 4.70 3.82 0.94
N PRO A 70 4.91 4.96 1.59
CA PRO A 70 5.78 6.03 1.07
C PRO A 70 7.23 5.59 0.85
N ASP A 71 7.69 4.60 1.62
CA ASP A 71 9.05 4.08 1.58
C ASP A 71 9.25 2.94 0.56
N LEU A 72 8.22 2.56 -0.20
CA LEU A 72 8.26 1.45 -1.14
C LEU A 72 9.53 1.45 -2.03
N PRO A 73 9.91 2.56 -2.71
CA PRO A 73 11.10 2.55 -3.56
C PRO A 73 12.40 2.35 -2.77
N ARG A 74 12.47 2.88 -1.54
CA ARG A 74 13.61 2.72 -0.65
C ARG A 74 13.73 1.27 -0.19
N LYS A 75 12.64 0.66 0.26
CA LYS A 75 12.57 -0.73 0.70
C LYS A 75 12.97 -1.69 -0.43
N MET A 76 12.43 -1.46 -1.65
CA MET A 76 12.82 -2.23 -2.83
C MET A 76 14.32 -2.18 -3.11
N ARG A 77 14.93 -0.99 -3.03
CA ARG A 77 16.37 -0.80 -3.25
C ARG A 77 17.22 -1.48 -2.19
N GLU A 78 16.72 -1.56 -0.96
CA GLU A 78 17.39 -2.17 0.20
C GLU A 78 17.10 -3.67 0.34
N GLY A 79 16.28 -4.26 -0.55
CA GLY A 79 15.90 -5.68 -0.49
C GLY A 79 14.97 -6.04 0.66
N ARG A 80 14.21 -5.07 1.18
CA ARG A 80 13.24 -5.23 2.28
C ARG A 80 11.81 -5.32 1.75
N ASP A 81 11.59 -6.18 0.77
CA ASP A 81 10.30 -6.31 0.09
C ASP A 81 9.19 -6.82 1.00
N ASP A 82 9.53 -7.67 1.97
CA ASP A 82 8.64 -8.21 2.98
C ASP A 82 8.11 -7.16 3.98
N GLU A 83 8.75 -6.00 4.05
CA GLU A 83 8.29 -4.87 4.85
C GLU A 83 7.35 -3.93 4.08
N ILE A 84 7.10 -4.16 2.79
CA ILE A 84 6.29 -3.28 1.96
C ILE A 84 4.80 -3.49 2.22
N MET A 85 4.10 -2.41 2.55
CA MET A 85 2.65 -2.38 2.65
C MET A 85 2.03 -2.24 1.25
N ALA A 86 1.76 -3.36 0.60
CA ALA A 86 1.25 -3.37 -0.78
C ALA A 86 -0.16 -2.77 -0.89
N CYS A 87 -0.36 -1.90 -1.89
CA CYS A 87 -1.66 -1.32 -2.18
C CYS A 87 -2.67 -2.38 -2.66
N GLY A 88 -3.76 -2.57 -1.94
CA GLY A 88 -4.82 -3.53 -2.27
C GLY A 88 -5.74 -3.10 -3.43
N SER A 89 -5.52 -1.93 -4.04
CA SER A 89 -6.34 -1.37 -5.14
C SER A 89 -7.85 -1.31 -4.83
N CYS A 90 -8.21 -1.18 -3.56
CA CYS A 90 -9.59 -1.19 -3.07
C CYS A 90 -10.37 0.10 -3.39
N LEU A 91 -9.68 1.22 -3.63
CA LEU A 91 -10.21 2.57 -3.87
C LEU A 91 -11.01 3.19 -2.68
N GLN A 92 -11.18 2.50 -1.57
CA GLN A 92 -12.05 2.90 -0.45
C GLN A 92 -11.51 4.09 0.33
N GLY A 93 -10.25 4.02 0.78
CA GLY A 93 -9.63 5.08 1.58
C GLY A 93 -9.17 6.28 0.76
N CYS A 94 -8.75 6.07 -0.47
CA CYS A 94 -8.26 7.14 -1.33
C CYS A 94 -9.36 7.74 -2.21
N LEU A 95 -9.71 7.09 -3.31
CA LEU A 95 -10.63 7.64 -4.31
C LEU A 95 -12.02 7.95 -3.75
N ALA A 96 -12.61 7.04 -2.98
CA ALA A 96 -13.98 7.22 -2.47
C ALA A 96 -14.07 8.41 -1.52
N LYS A 97 -13.10 8.58 -0.61
CA LYS A 97 -13.06 9.73 0.30
C LYS A 97 -12.90 11.05 -0.47
N VAL A 98 -11.96 11.11 -1.41
CA VAL A 98 -11.72 12.33 -2.21
C VAL A 98 -12.96 12.68 -3.05
N LYS A 99 -13.63 11.71 -3.67
CA LYS A 99 -14.88 11.95 -4.41
C LYS A 99 -16.03 12.40 -3.52
N ALA A 100 -16.03 12.02 -2.25
CA ALA A 100 -16.99 12.51 -1.26
C ALA A 100 -16.63 13.89 -0.68
N GLY A 101 -15.56 14.54 -1.17
CA GLY A 101 -15.09 15.84 -0.67
C GLY A 101 -14.32 15.77 0.64
N GLY A 102 -13.96 14.58 1.09
CA GLY A 102 -13.17 14.38 2.30
C GLY A 102 -11.66 14.32 2.05
N PRO A 103 -10.85 14.33 3.11
CA PRO A 103 -9.40 14.16 3.01
C PRO A 103 -9.04 12.78 2.48
N ILE A 104 -7.90 12.70 1.80
CA ILE A 104 -7.37 11.41 1.35
C ILE A 104 -7.07 10.50 2.55
N GLY A 105 -7.20 9.20 2.36
CA GLY A 105 -6.86 8.19 3.36
C GLY A 105 -6.49 6.87 2.69
N CYS A 106 -6.05 5.91 3.48
CA CYS A 106 -5.78 4.56 3.04
C CYS A 106 -6.31 3.56 4.07
N ILE A 107 -6.80 2.40 3.64
CA ILE A 107 -7.24 1.33 4.55
C ILE A 107 -6.06 0.52 5.09
N ILE A 108 -4.88 0.65 4.46
CA ILE A 108 -3.66 -0.07 4.83
C ILE A 108 -2.73 0.84 5.62
N ASN A 109 -2.53 2.09 5.17
CA ASN A 109 -1.67 3.06 5.82
C ASN A 109 -2.49 3.99 6.73
N PRO A 110 -2.42 3.83 8.05
CA PRO A 110 -3.14 4.70 8.99
C PRO A 110 -2.50 6.08 9.16
N GLU A 111 -1.25 6.26 8.73
CA GLU A 111 -0.47 7.49 8.93
C GLU A 111 -0.71 8.53 7.83
N ILE A 112 -1.42 8.16 6.76
CA ILE A 112 -1.65 9.07 5.62
C ILE A 112 -2.45 10.30 6.03
N GLY A 113 -1.88 11.48 5.78
CA GLY A 113 -2.42 12.78 6.20
C GLY A 113 -2.12 13.15 7.65
N HIS A 114 -1.30 12.32 8.35
CA HIS A 114 -0.84 12.49 9.72
C HIS A 114 0.65 12.21 9.84
N GLU A 115 1.40 12.41 8.76
CA GLU A 115 2.82 12.06 8.67
C GLU A 115 3.68 12.86 9.66
N ASP A 116 3.29 14.08 9.98
CA ASP A 116 3.91 14.94 10.98
C ASP A 116 3.62 14.47 12.42
N GLU A 117 2.45 13.90 12.67
CA GLU A 117 2.07 13.33 13.96
C GLU A 117 2.77 11.98 14.20
N ALA A 118 2.98 11.20 13.15
CA ALA A 118 3.68 9.91 13.22
C ALA A 118 5.15 10.05 13.61
N ALA A 119 5.74 11.23 13.40
CA ALA A 119 7.06 11.61 13.88
C ALA A 119 7.10 11.92 15.39
N THR A 120 6.17 11.38 16.18
CA THR A 120 6.07 11.63 17.62
C THR A 120 7.41 11.40 18.31
N PRO A 121 7.90 12.37 19.10
CA PRO A 121 9.15 12.21 19.83
C PRO A 121 9.06 10.98 20.73
N SER A 122 10.15 10.21 20.78
CA SER A 122 10.25 9.11 21.73
C SER A 122 9.94 9.63 23.14
N PRO A 123 9.08 8.97 23.91
CA PRO A 123 8.72 9.45 25.24
C PRO A 123 9.98 9.56 26.12
N ALA A 124 9.97 10.52 27.04
CA ALA A 124 11.09 10.74 27.96
C ALA A 124 11.44 9.48 28.79
N ALA A 125 10.48 8.55 28.94
CA ALA A 125 10.67 7.25 29.56
C ALA A 125 9.84 6.17 28.86
N ALA A 126 10.43 4.99 28.63
CA ALA A 126 9.73 3.84 28.08
C ALA A 126 8.75 3.27 29.11
N GLU A 127 7.48 3.26 28.76
CA GLU A 127 6.40 2.66 29.55
C GLU A 127 6.16 1.20 29.18
N ARG A 128 5.41 0.50 30.04
CA ARG A 128 4.91 -0.87 29.76
C ARG A 128 3.46 -0.79 29.33
N TRP A 129 3.21 -1.20 28.10
CA TRP A 129 1.88 -1.21 27.48
C TRP A 129 1.35 -2.64 27.38
N VAL A 130 0.07 -2.80 27.67
CA VAL A 130 -0.66 -4.05 27.47
C VAL A 130 -1.74 -3.81 26.43
N VAL A 131 -1.70 -4.57 25.35
CA VAL A 131 -2.73 -4.56 24.29
C VAL A 131 -3.52 -5.85 24.39
N VAL A 132 -4.83 -5.76 24.50
CA VAL A 132 -5.72 -6.92 24.56
C VAL A 132 -6.51 -7.05 23.26
N GLY A 133 -6.29 -8.12 22.55
CA GLY A 133 -6.88 -8.42 21.23
C GLY A 133 -5.88 -8.23 20.09
N GLY A 134 -5.60 -9.31 19.36
CA GLY A 134 -4.66 -9.38 18.24
C GLY A 134 -5.31 -9.17 16.87
N GLY A 135 -6.45 -8.49 16.81
CA GLY A 135 -7.03 -8.03 15.53
C GLY A 135 -6.24 -6.86 14.94
N PRO A 136 -6.61 -6.36 13.72
CA PRO A 136 -5.87 -5.30 13.04
C PRO A 136 -5.63 -4.06 13.89
N ALA A 137 -6.63 -3.61 14.63
CA ALA A 137 -6.51 -2.44 15.51
C ALA A 137 -5.51 -2.65 16.64
N GLY A 138 -5.56 -3.81 17.31
CA GLY A 138 -4.64 -4.15 18.41
C GLY A 138 -3.22 -4.35 17.90
N MET A 139 -3.04 -5.00 16.75
CA MET A 139 -1.72 -5.13 16.12
C MET A 139 -1.14 -3.75 15.75
N GLN A 140 -1.95 -2.87 15.16
CA GLN A 140 -1.50 -1.51 14.82
C GLN A 140 -1.14 -0.71 16.07
N ALA A 141 -1.97 -0.76 17.12
CA ALA A 141 -1.68 -0.09 18.40
C ALA A 141 -0.37 -0.59 19.03
N ALA A 142 -0.15 -1.90 19.01
CA ALA A 142 1.07 -2.52 19.51
C ALA A 142 2.32 -2.07 18.71
N LEU A 143 2.21 -2.03 17.39
CA LEU A 143 3.28 -1.56 16.51
C LEU A 143 3.59 -0.07 16.74
N SER A 144 2.57 0.77 16.83
CA SER A 144 2.73 2.21 17.07
C SER A 144 3.38 2.48 18.43
N ALA A 145 2.91 1.83 19.50
CA ALA A 145 3.52 1.95 20.81
C ALA A 145 4.98 1.44 20.84
N ARG A 146 5.27 0.35 20.12
CA ARG A 146 6.63 -0.18 20.01
C ARG A 146 7.56 0.77 19.26
N ARG A 147 7.09 1.37 18.16
CA ARG A 147 7.82 2.39 17.38
C ARG A 147 8.09 3.64 18.21
N ALA A 148 7.16 4.02 19.08
CA ALA A 148 7.33 5.11 20.05
C ALA A 148 8.32 4.80 21.17
N GLY A 149 8.87 3.59 21.26
CA GLY A 149 9.89 3.21 22.24
C GLY A 149 9.35 2.53 23.50
N HIS A 150 8.06 2.25 23.56
CA HIS A 150 7.46 1.54 24.70
C HIS A 150 7.74 0.04 24.69
N ARG A 151 7.59 -0.62 25.85
CA ARG A 151 7.58 -2.08 25.97
C ARG A 151 6.15 -2.56 25.82
N VAL A 152 5.87 -3.40 24.83
CA VAL A 152 4.50 -3.83 24.52
C VAL A 152 4.35 -5.32 24.73
N THR A 153 3.26 -5.71 25.41
CA THR A 153 2.79 -7.09 25.49
C THR A 153 1.39 -7.15 24.87
N LEU A 154 1.21 -7.97 23.84
CA LEU A 154 -0.09 -8.20 23.20
C LEU A 154 -0.63 -9.56 23.63
N PHE A 155 -1.88 -9.56 24.10
CA PHE A 155 -2.64 -10.77 24.43
C PHE A 155 -3.71 -11.02 23.37
N GLU A 156 -3.75 -12.23 22.88
CA GLU A 156 -4.79 -12.72 21.96
C GLU A 156 -5.34 -14.05 22.50
N LYS A 157 -6.67 -14.22 22.44
CA LYS A 157 -7.33 -15.43 22.92
C LYS A 157 -7.23 -16.62 21.93
N SER A 158 -7.01 -16.29 20.65
CA SER A 158 -6.88 -17.28 19.59
C SER A 158 -5.41 -17.65 19.39
N GLU A 159 -5.15 -18.79 18.76
CA GLU A 159 -3.80 -19.25 18.44
C GLU A 159 -3.09 -18.39 17.38
N ALA A 160 -3.87 -17.61 16.60
CA ALA A 160 -3.36 -16.75 15.53
C ALA A 160 -3.81 -15.30 15.69
N LEU A 161 -2.95 -14.38 15.28
CA LEU A 161 -3.28 -12.96 15.15
C LEU A 161 -4.13 -12.72 13.89
N GLY A 162 -4.84 -11.58 13.84
CA GLY A 162 -5.62 -11.16 12.67
C GLY A 162 -7.11 -11.00 12.96
N GLY A 163 -7.64 -11.64 14.01
CA GLY A 163 -9.05 -11.55 14.38
C GLY A 163 -9.97 -11.96 13.23
N GLN A 164 -11.00 -11.16 12.94
CA GLN A 164 -11.96 -11.46 11.85
C GLN A 164 -11.34 -11.44 10.44
N PHE A 165 -10.19 -10.79 10.23
CA PHE A 165 -9.53 -10.78 8.93
C PHE A 165 -8.98 -12.15 8.51
N THR A 166 -8.77 -13.07 9.45
CA THR A 166 -8.40 -14.45 9.12
C THR A 166 -9.50 -15.21 8.37
N LEU A 167 -10.74 -14.72 8.45
CA LEU A 167 -11.89 -15.30 7.74
C LEU A 167 -12.05 -14.73 6.31
N ALA A 168 -11.44 -13.60 5.99
CA ALA A 168 -11.62 -12.95 4.69
C ALA A 168 -11.25 -13.82 3.48
N PRO A 169 -10.22 -14.68 3.49
CA PRO A 169 -9.92 -15.59 2.39
C PRO A 169 -10.98 -16.66 2.14
N LEU A 170 -11.82 -16.96 3.14
CA LEU A 170 -12.84 -18.01 3.06
C LEU A 170 -14.13 -17.58 2.35
N THR A 171 -14.23 -16.28 2.03
CA THR A 171 -15.45 -15.69 1.42
C THR A 171 -15.33 -15.45 -0.08
N ARG A 172 -14.33 -16.04 -0.75
CA ARG A 172 -14.10 -15.95 -2.20
C ARG A 172 -14.64 -17.16 -2.93
#